data_9ca516384acb6b44531acf1d671b3aca
#
_entry.id   9ca516384acb6b44531acf1d671b3aca
#
_cell.length_a   1.000
_cell.length_b   1.000
_cell.length_c   1.000
_cell.angle_alpha   90.00
_cell.angle_beta   90.00
_cell.angle_gamma   90.00
#
_symmetry.space_group_name_H-M   'P 1'
#
loop_
_entity.id
_entity.type
_entity.pdbx_description
1 polymer ?
#
loop_
_entity_poly.entity_id
_entity_poly.type
_entity_poly.pdbx_seq_one_letter_code
_entity_poly.pdbx_strand_id
1 'polypeptide(L)'
;YDYKFPDLSEIAYNHLLNHLDGYKVKPKFYVINFDDPRRSHRCNPIHPDFMEDITDAYESAYTIMLNLNKSWVQKQGDFFVESPIILFAAIIWYLKIFQNGKYCTFPHAIEFLNRRYEDIFPILTSYPELENYLSPFVDAWESDAQEQLQGQIASAKIPLSRMISPALYWVMTGDDFSLDINNPKEPKILVVGNNP
;
A
#
# COMPACT_ATOMS: atom_id res chain seq x y z
N TYR A 1 -6.89 -17.33 -1.57
CA TYR A 1 -8.03 -16.42 -1.47
C TYR A 1 -9.30 -17.21 -1.17
N ASP A 2 -9.98 -16.90 -0.08
CA ASP A 2 -11.19 -17.59 0.36
C ASP A 2 -12.41 -16.69 0.12
N TYR A 3 -13.14 -16.98 -0.98
CA TYR A 3 -14.28 -16.18 -1.41
C TYR A 3 -15.52 -16.35 -0.53
N LYS A 4 -15.64 -17.50 0.14
CA LYS A 4 -16.70 -17.81 1.12
C LYS A 4 -16.08 -18.05 2.49
N PHE A 5 -15.32 -17.09 2.93
CA PHE A 5 -14.63 -17.20 4.21
C PHE A 5 -15.62 -17.56 5.36
N PRO A 6 -15.33 -18.60 6.21
CA PRO A 6 -14.01 -19.26 6.34
C PRO A 6 -13.90 -20.66 5.72
N ASP A 7 -14.75 -21.05 4.79
CA ASP A 7 -14.91 -22.44 4.32
C ASP A 7 -13.57 -23.10 3.91
N LEU A 8 -12.86 -22.50 2.93
CA LEU A 8 -11.56 -23.03 2.47
C LEU A 8 -10.46 -22.83 3.49
N SER A 9 -10.55 -21.77 4.28
CA SER A 9 -9.57 -21.44 5.31
C SER A 9 -9.55 -22.48 6.43
N GLU A 10 -10.71 -22.95 6.86
CA GLU A 10 -10.83 -24.01 7.88
C GLU A 10 -10.31 -25.33 7.37
N ILE A 11 -10.60 -25.70 6.12
CA ILE A 11 -10.07 -26.90 5.50
C ILE A 11 -8.53 -26.86 5.44
N ALA A 12 -7.97 -25.74 4.94
CA ALA A 12 -6.54 -25.55 4.81
C ALA A 12 -5.84 -25.56 6.18
N TYR A 13 -6.42 -24.93 7.19
CA TYR A 13 -5.88 -24.89 8.54
C TYR A 13 -5.89 -26.27 9.19
N ASN A 14 -6.99 -27.00 9.12
CA ASN A 14 -7.11 -28.36 9.67
C ASN A 14 -6.17 -29.33 8.95
N HIS A 15 -6.03 -29.21 7.63
CA HIS A 15 -5.07 -30.01 6.88
C HIS A 15 -3.64 -29.74 7.34
N LEU A 16 -3.27 -28.45 7.51
CA LEU A 16 -1.96 -28.09 8.02
C LEU A 16 -1.69 -28.71 9.40
N LEU A 17 -2.63 -28.56 10.34
CA LEU A 17 -2.49 -29.09 11.70
C LEU A 17 -2.27 -30.60 11.73
N ASN A 18 -2.97 -31.34 10.88
CA ASN A 18 -2.87 -32.80 10.81
C ASN A 18 -1.58 -33.30 10.12
N HIS A 19 -0.85 -32.44 9.43
CA HIS A 19 0.33 -32.80 8.64
C HIS A 19 1.59 -32.01 9.02
N LEU A 20 1.58 -31.30 10.13
CA LEU A 20 2.71 -30.44 10.57
C LEU A 20 4.04 -31.19 10.66
N ASP A 21 4.01 -32.45 11.04
CA ASP A 21 5.22 -33.25 11.23
C ASP A 21 5.86 -33.69 9.90
N GLY A 22 5.15 -33.54 8.78
CA GLY A 22 5.68 -33.80 7.44
C GLY A 22 6.56 -32.68 6.88
N TYR A 23 6.54 -31.50 7.51
CA TYR A 23 7.30 -30.34 7.04
C TYR A 23 8.66 -30.24 7.75
N LYS A 24 9.74 -30.01 6.97
CA LYS A 24 11.08 -29.72 7.53
C LYS A 24 11.09 -28.41 8.34
N VAL A 25 10.43 -27.39 7.83
CA VAL A 25 10.16 -26.11 8.53
C VAL A 25 8.65 -25.98 8.60
N LYS A 26 8.11 -25.90 9.82
CA LYS A 26 6.65 -25.85 10.03
C LYS A 26 6.10 -24.53 9.52
N PRO A 27 5.15 -24.53 8.58
CA PRO A 27 4.53 -23.30 8.10
C PRO A 27 3.69 -22.63 9.18
N LYS A 28 3.70 -21.30 9.16
CA LYS A 28 2.77 -20.49 9.95
C LYS A 28 1.52 -20.19 9.11
N PHE A 29 0.38 -20.10 9.77
CA PHE A 29 -0.90 -19.81 9.13
C PHE A 29 -1.36 -18.40 9.48
N TYR A 30 -1.59 -17.57 8.47
CA TYR A 30 -2.02 -16.19 8.63
C TYR A 30 -3.33 -15.95 7.88
N VAL A 31 -4.18 -15.13 8.47
CA VAL A 31 -5.48 -14.78 7.90
C VAL A 31 -5.60 -13.25 7.87
N ILE A 32 -5.92 -12.71 6.72
CA ILE A 32 -6.37 -11.33 6.54
C ILE A 32 -7.89 -11.34 6.42
N ASN A 33 -8.57 -10.70 7.36
CA ASN A 33 -10.02 -10.58 7.40
C ASN A 33 -10.41 -9.12 7.64
N PHE A 34 -10.87 -8.44 6.60
CA PHE A 34 -11.30 -7.04 6.68
C PHE A 34 -12.69 -6.87 7.28
N ASP A 35 -13.51 -7.92 7.31
CA ASP A 35 -14.87 -7.89 7.86
C ASP A 35 -14.88 -7.94 9.39
N ASP A 36 -13.94 -8.69 9.99
CA ASP A 36 -13.72 -8.70 11.45
C ASP A 36 -12.22 -8.54 11.76
N PRO A 37 -11.74 -7.30 11.90
CA PRO A 37 -10.34 -7.00 12.18
C PRO A 37 -9.79 -7.63 13.47
N ARG A 38 -10.66 -7.96 14.45
CA ARG A 38 -10.27 -8.62 15.71
C ARG A 38 -9.83 -10.08 15.47
N ARG A 39 -10.21 -10.65 14.34
CA ARG A 39 -9.88 -12.01 13.89
C ARG A 39 -8.99 -12.00 12.66
N SER A 40 -8.24 -10.92 12.45
CA SER A 40 -7.32 -10.73 11.37
C SER A 40 -5.91 -10.57 11.87
N HIS A 41 -4.95 -11.16 11.18
CA HIS A 41 -3.56 -10.72 11.26
C HIS A 41 -3.44 -9.37 10.53
N ARG A 42 -2.39 -8.66 10.85
CA ARG A 42 -2.11 -7.32 10.35
C ARG A 42 -0.90 -7.36 9.42
N CYS A 43 -0.97 -6.60 8.35
CA CYS A 43 0.08 -6.59 7.34
C CYS A 43 0.17 -5.21 6.68
N ASN A 44 1.35 -4.63 6.68
CA ASN A 44 1.63 -3.38 5.99
C ASN A 44 2.10 -3.66 4.55
N PRO A 45 1.31 -3.30 3.51
CA PRO A 45 1.67 -3.57 2.12
C PRO A 45 2.83 -2.71 1.59
N ILE A 46 3.20 -1.64 2.30
CA ILE A 46 4.32 -0.75 1.98
C ILE A 46 5.35 -0.72 3.12
N HIS A 47 5.68 -1.91 3.65
CA HIS A 47 6.62 -1.99 4.76
C HIS A 47 8.00 -1.43 4.35
N PRO A 48 8.60 -0.54 5.18
CA PRO A 48 9.84 0.15 4.83
C PRO A 48 11.03 -0.77 4.54
N ASP A 49 11.11 -1.95 5.16
CA ASP A 49 12.22 -2.88 4.98
C ASP A 49 12.25 -3.55 3.60
N PHE A 50 11.17 -3.45 2.82
CA PHE A 50 11.10 -3.98 1.45
C PHE A 50 11.40 -2.93 0.38
N MET A 51 11.82 -1.73 0.77
CA MET A 51 12.19 -0.67 -0.15
C MET A 51 13.67 -0.28 0.06
N GLU A 52 14.49 -0.52 -0.96
CA GLU A 52 15.91 -0.16 -0.95
C GLU A 52 16.11 1.25 -1.53
N ASP A 53 15.35 1.58 -2.58
CA ASP A 53 15.38 2.88 -3.23
C ASP A 53 13.98 3.39 -3.61
N ILE A 54 13.92 4.60 -4.20
CA ILE A 54 12.65 5.25 -4.55
C ILE A 54 11.88 4.50 -5.65
N THR A 55 12.56 3.67 -6.45
CA THR A 55 11.89 2.88 -7.50
C THR A 55 11.01 1.79 -6.89
N ASP A 56 11.35 1.27 -5.72
CA ASP A 56 10.50 0.30 -4.99
C ASP A 56 9.21 0.96 -4.48
N ALA A 57 9.32 2.23 -4.04
CA ALA A 57 8.14 3.03 -3.68
C ALA A 57 7.26 3.31 -4.91
N TYR A 58 7.87 3.57 -6.08
CA TYR A 58 7.15 3.73 -7.34
C TYR A 58 6.42 2.45 -7.74
N GLU A 59 7.07 1.30 -7.71
CA GLU A 59 6.45 0.00 -8.02
C GLU A 59 5.29 -0.33 -7.08
N SER A 60 5.45 -0.01 -5.80
CA SER A 60 4.38 -0.15 -4.80
C SER A 60 3.19 0.75 -5.11
N ALA A 61 3.44 2.04 -5.39
CA ALA A 61 2.41 3.00 -5.77
C ALA A 61 1.71 2.58 -7.07
N TYR A 62 2.48 2.19 -8.09
CA TYR A 62 1.99 1.73 -9.37
C TYR A 62 1.05 0.53 -9.22
N THR A 63 1.51 -0.50 -8.50
CA THR A 63 0.71 -1.70 -8.25
C THR A 63 -0.59 -1.38 -7.50
N ILE A 64 -0.54 -0.57 -6.44
CA ILE A 64 -1.71 -0.19 -5.66
C ILE A 64 -2.70 0.60 -6.51
N MET A 65 -2.24 1.64 -7.20
CA MET A 65 -3.10 2.57 -7.94
C MET A 65 -3.78 1.90 -9.13
N LEU A 66 -3.07 1.04 -9.89
CA LEU A 66 -3.66 0.29 -11.00
C LEU A 66 -4.68 -0.76 -10.54
N ASN A 67 -4.45 -1.40 -9.39
CA ASN A 67 -5.42 -2.35 -8.83
C ASN A 67 -6.69 -1.65 -8.32
N LEU A 68 -6.57 -0.45 -7.78
CA LEU A 68 -7.71 0.35 -7.35
C LEU A 68 -8.50 0.95 -8.52
N ASN A 69 -7.85 1.15 -9.67
CA ASN A 69 -8.49 1.66 -10.87
C ASN A 69 -8.09 0.87 -12.12
N LYS A 70 -8.77 -0.24 -12.35
CA LYS A 70 -8.46 -1.17 -13.46
C LYS A 70 -8.49 -0.53 -14.85
N SER A 71 -9.25 0.56 -15.05
CA SER A 71 -9.28 1.27 -16.35
C SER A 71 -7.94 1.93 -16.68
N TRP A 72 -7.10 2.19 -15.69
CA TRP A 72 -5.79 2.80 -15.87
C TRP A 72 -4.78 1.87 -16.54
N VAL A 73 -4.96 0.55 -16.41
CA VAL A 73 -4.09 -0.45 -17.08
C VAL A 73 -4.04 -0.23 -18.59
N GLN A 74 -5.13 0.24 -19.21
CA GLN A 74 -5.19 0.52 -20.64
C GLN A 74 -4.78 1.96 -21.01
N LYS A 75 -4.47 2.79 -20.02
CA LYS A 75 -4.12 4.21 -20.17
C LYS A 75 -2.73 4.53 -19.64
N GLN A 76 -1.85 3.53 -19.60
CA GLN A 76 -0.46 3.74 -19.21
C GLN A 76 0.20 4.76 -20.12
N GLY A 77 0.97 5.69 -19.54
CA GLY A 77 1.54 6.84 -20.24
C GLY A 77 0.62 8.06 -20.33
N ASP A 78 -0.65 7.96 -19.89
CA ASP A 78 -1.52 9.13 -19.75
C ASP A 78 -1.09 9.96 -18.54
N PHE A 79 -1.04 11.27 -18.72
CA PHE A 79 -0.62 12.20 -17.69
C PHE A 79 -1.44 12.08 -16.37
N PHE A 80 -2.77 11.88 -16.48
CA PHE A 80 -3.64 11.71 -15.31
C PHE A 80 -3.61 10.30 -14.71
N VAL A 81 -2.82 9.39 -15.27
CA VAL A 81 -2.49 8.09 -14.69
C VAL A 81 -1.12 8.14 -14.03
N GLU A 82 -0.13 8.65 -14.74
CA GLU A 82 1.26 8.64 -14.28
C GLU A 82 1.49 9.63 -13.13
N SER A 83 0.94 10.85 -13.22
CA SER A 83 1.17 11.86 -12.18
C SER A 83 0.63 11.45 -10.80
N PRO A 84 -0.59 10.88 -10.63
CA PRO A 84 -1.02 10.35 -9.33
C PRO A 84 -0.11 9.26 -8.76
N ILE A 85 0.42 8.39 -9.61
CA ILE A 85 1.34 7.32 -9.22
C ILE A 85 2.63 7.91 -8.68
N ILE A 86 3.20 8.88 -9.42
CA ILE A 86 4.44 9.58 -9.04
C ILE A 86 4.26 10.32 -7.71
N LEU A 87 3.16 11.04 -7.54
CA LEU A 87 2.87 11.74 -6.26
C LEU A 87 2.76 10.76 -5.10
N PHE A 88 2.06 9.65 -5.30
CA PHE A 88 1.89 8.65 -4.26
C PHE A 88 3.20 7.93 -3.93
N ALA A 89 4.04 7.67 -4.94
CA ALA A 89 5.39 7.13 -4.77
C ALA A 89 6.28 8.08 -3.95
N ALA A 90 6.24 9.37 -4.25
CA ALA A 90 6.98 10.38 -3.48
C ALA A 90 6.54 10.42 -2.01
N ILE A 91 5.24 10.29 -1.74
CA ILE A 91 4.71 10.20 -0.36
C ILE A 91 5.18 8.93 0.35
N ILE A 92 5.11 7.78 -0.32
CA ILE A 92 5.59 6.50 0.25
C ILE A 92 7.07 6.62 0.60
N TRP A 93 7.90 7.12 -0.33
CA TRP A 93 9.33 7.28 -0.11
C TRP A 93 9.63 8.29 1.01
N TYR A 94 8.93 9.41 1.06
CA TYR A 94 9.03 10.35 2.17
C TYR A 94 8.79 9.65 3.52
N LEU A 95 7.71 8.87 3.63
CA LEU A 95 7.39 8.15 4.87
C LEU A 95 8.43 7.06 5.20
N LYS A 96 9.07 6.46 4.18
CA LYS A 96 10.18 5.50 4.35
C LYS A 96 11.39 6.16 5.00
N ILE A 97 11.77 7.36 4.56
CA ILE A 97 12.97 8.05 5.09
C ILE A 97 12.68 8.85 6.37
N PHE A 98 11.45 9.32 6.54
CA PHE A 98 11.03 10.08 7.71
C PHE A 98 11.04 9.20 8.98
N GLN A 99 11.82 9.59 9.99
CA GLN A 99 11.96 8.88 11.26
C GLN A 99 12.21 7.36 11.11
N ASN A 100 13.04 6.97 10.17
CA ASN A 100 13.40 5.58 9.88
C ASN A 100 12.17 4.70 9.57
N GLY A 101 11.22 5.21 8.82
CA GLY A 101 10.04 4.47 8.36
C GLY A 101 8.96 4.24 9.41
N LYS A 102 9.04 4.87 10.58
CA LYS A 102 8.08 4.68 11.67
C LYS A 102 6.62 4.84 11.25
N TYR A 103 6.35 5.73 10.31
CA TYR A 103 5.02 6.02 9.79
C TYR A 103 4.83 5.52 8.35
N CYS A 104 5.75 4.70 7.84
CA CYS A 104 5.62 4.14 6.49
C CYS A 104 4.63 2.99 6.48
N THR A 105 3.34 3.32 6.58
CA THR A 105 2.23 2.38 6.43
C THR A 105 1.22 2.93 5.44
N PHE A 106 0.47 2.02 4.82
CA PHE A 106 -0.50 2.41 3.80
C PHE A 106 -1.55 3.43 4.30
N PRO A 107 -2.15 3.28 5.49
CA PRO A 107 -3.05 4.31 6.02
C PRO A 107 -2.39 5.67 6.25
N HIS A 108 -1.14 5.71 6.74
CA HIS A 108 -0.45 6.99 6.91
C HIS A 108 -0.18 7.67 5.56
N ALA A 109 0.13 6.90 4.51
CA ALA A 109 0.31 7.46 3.18
C ALA A 109 -1.00 8.08 2.63
N ILE A 110 -2.14 7.42 2.85
CA ILE A 110 -3.47 7.96 2.48
C ILE A 110 -3.77 9.22 3.28
N GLU A 111 -3.59 9.20 4.60
CA GLU A 111 -3.87 10.36 5.44
C GLU A 111 -2.95 11.54 5.13
N PHE A 112 -1.68 11.28 4.80
CA PHE A 112 -0.76 12.33 4.37
C PHE A 112 -1.22 12.94 3.03
N LEU A 113 -1.54 12.12 2.03
CA LEU A 113 -2.06 12.61 0.74
C LEU A 113 -3.35 13.42 0.90
N ASN A 114 -4.21 13.10 1.88
CA ASN A 114 -5.47 13.80 2.12
C ASN A 114 -5.31 15.18 2.77
N ARG A 115 -4.11 15.54 3.24
CA ARG A 115 -3.83 16.89 3.70
C ARG A 115 -3.93 17.90 2.55
N ARG A 116 -3.92 19.18 2.90
CA ARG A 116 -3.88 20.26 1.90
C ARG A 116 -2.53 20.23 1.20
N TYR A 117 -2.51 20.48 -0.10
CA TYR A 117 -1.25 20.48 -0.85
C TYR A 117 -0.30 21.61 -0.40
N GLU A 118 -0.84 22.72 0.10
CA GLU A 118 -0.08 23.82 0.69
C GLU A 118 0.71 23.37 1.95
N ASP A 119 0.22 22.35 2.64
CA ASP A 119 0.91 21.77 3.80
C ASP A 119 1.90 20.67 3.39
N ILE A 120 1.57 19.91 2.32
CA ILE A 120 2.33 18.74 1.87
C ILE A 120 3.59 19.15 1.10
N PHE A 121 3.47 20.03 0.11
CA PHE A 121 4.58 20.34 -0.79
C PHE A 121 5.78 20.97 -0.09
N PRO A 122 5.65 21.93 0.84
CA PRO A 122 6.79 22.42 1.58
C PRO A 122 7.55 21.34 2.36
N ILE A 123 6.84 20.30 2.84
CA ILE A 123 7.46 19.17 3.53
C ILE A 123 8.20 18.30 2.52
N LEU A 124 7.53 17.88 1.44
CA LEU A 124 8.11 16.96 0.46
C LEU A 124 9.30 17.60 -0.28
N THR A 125 9.21 18.88 -0.66
CA THR A 125 10.30 19.60 -1.35
C THR A 125 11.52 19.88 -0.47
N SER A 126 11.39 19.75 0.85
CA SER A 126 12.54 19.83 1.76
C SER A 126 13.49 18.60 1.66
N TYR A 127 13.08 17.57 0.93
CA TYR A 127 13.87 16.35 0.70
C TYR A 127 14.42 16.34 -0.74
N PRO A 128 15.72 16.56 -0.95
CA PRO A 128 16.32 16.64 -2.30
C PRO A 128 16.06 15.40 -3.16
N GLU A 129 15.94 14.23 -2.55
CA GLU A 129 15.66 12.96 -3.24
C GLU A 129 14.30 12.96 -3.96
N LEU A 130 13.37 13.82 -3.55
CA LEU A 130 12.02 13.90 -4.11
C LEU A 130 11.87 14.99 -5.18
N GLU A 131 12.88 15.83 -5.39
CA GLU A 131 12.79 17.00 -6.27
C GLU A 131 12.32 16.63 -7.69
N ASN A 132 12.94 15.63 -8.30
CA ASN A 132 12.60 15.19 -9.66
C ASN A 132 11.18 14.59 -9.76
N TYR A 133 10.68 13.97 -8.69
CA TYR A 133 9.33 13.42 -8.64
C TYR A 133 8.26 14.48 -8.45
N LEU A 134 8.64 15.58 -7.82
CA LEU A 134 7.70 16.65 -7.45
C LEU A 134 7.69 17.82 -8.43
N SER A 135 8.71 17.97 -9.28
CA SER A 135 8.82 19.12 -10.18
C SER A 135 7.56 19.40 -11.00
N PRO A 136 6.86 18.41 -11.60
CA PRO A 136 5.63 18.69 -12.35
C PRO A 136 4.50 19.27 -11.52
N PHE A 137 4.48 19.01 -10.21
CA PHE A 137 3.47 19.51 -9.27
C PHE A 137 3.86 20.88 -8.72
N VAL A 138 5.15 21.05 -8.42
CA VAL A 138 5.70 22.32 -7.94
C VAL A 138 5.59 23.40 -9.02
N ASP A 139 5.95 23.06 -10.27
CA ASP A 139 5.82 23.96 -11.40
C ASP A 139 4.35 24.39 -11.62
N ALA A 140 3.41 23.47 -11.49
CA ALA A 140 1.97 23.80 -11.57
C ALA A 140 1.50 24.65 -10.40
N TRP A 141 2.06 24.45 -9.22
CA TRP A 141 1.75 25.23 -8.02
C TRP A 141 2.28 26.66 -8.09
N GLU A 142 3.52 26.82 -8.58
CA GLU A 142 4.20 28.13 -8.70
C GLU A 142 3.73 28.94 -9.90
N SER A 143 3.30 28.29 -10.99
CA SER A 143 2.84 28.94 -12.22
C SER A 143 1.36 29.35 -12.22
N ASP A 144 0.66 29.26 -11.08
CA ASP A 144 -0.79 29.54 -10.94
C ASP A 144 -1.69 28.61 -11.79
N ALA A 145 -1.17 27.43 -12.20
CA ALA A 145 -1.93 26.39 -12.90
C ALA A 145 -2.75 25.52 -11.91
N GLN A 146 -3.54 26.20 -11.07
CA GLN A 146 -4.27 25.58 -9.93
C GLN A 146 -5.24 24.48 -10.37
N GLU A 147 -5.92 24.64 -11.50
CA GLU A 147 -6.88 23.65 -12.00
C GLU A 147 -6.18 22.34 -12.39
N GLN A 148 -5.00 22.43 -13.03
CA GLN A 148 -4.19 21.27 -13.37
C GLN A 148 -3.71 20.55 -12.11
N LEU A 149 -3.15 21.29 -11.15
CA LEU A 149 -2.68 20.76 -9.89
C LEU A 149 -3.80 20.05 -9.11
N GLN A 150 -4.97 20.68 -9.02
CA GLN A 150 -6.13 20.08 -8.36
C GLN A 150 -6.60 18.81 -9.07
N GLY A 151 -6.56 18.77 -10.40
CA GLY A 151 -6.87 17.59 -11.19
C GLY A 151 -5.91 16.42 -10.92
N GLN A 152 -4.62 16.67 -10.86
CA GLN A 152 -3.60 15.67 -10.52
C GLN A 152 -3.81 15.09 -9.12
N ILE A 153 -4.01 15.98 -8.13
CA ILE A 153 -4.21 15.58 -6.73
C ILE A 153 -5.54 14.82 -6.57
N ALA A 154 -6.61 15.26 -7.21
CA ALA A 154 -7.90 14.57 -7.16
C ALA A 154 -7.81 13.18 -7.79
N SER A 155 -7.07 13.04 -8.90
CA SER A 155 -6.83 11.74 -9.54
C SER A 155 -6.10 10.77 -8.62
N ALA A 156 -5.22 11.25 -7.73
CA ALA A 156 -4.59 10.43 -6.70
C ALA A 156 -5.56 10.08 -5.55
N LYS A 157 -6.32 11.05 -5.07
CA LYS A 157 -7.20 10.90 -3.88
C LYS A 157 -8.40 10.00 -4.14
N ILE A 158 -9.04 10.10 -5.33
CA ILE A 158 -10.30 9.40 -5.63
C ILE A 158 -10.16 7.87 -5.54
N PRO A 159 -9.18 7.19 -6.16
CA PRO A 159 -9.03 5.75 -6.03
C PRO A 159 -8.77 5.32 -4.58
N LEU A 160 -7.91 6.05 -3.87
CA LEU A 160 -7.49 5.74 -2.51
C LEU A 160 -8.59 5.98 -1.47
N SER A 161 -9.57 6.85 -1.76
CA SER A 161 -10.70 7.11 -0.85
C SER A 161 -11.51 5.85 -0.51
N ARG A 162 -11.53 4.85 -1.42
CA ARG A 162 -12.19 3.56 -1.20
C ARG A 162 -11.52 2.73 -0.10
N MET A 163 -10.28 3.04 0.23
CA MET A 163 -9.49 2.35 1.25
C MET A 163 -9.60 3.01 2.64
N ILE A 164 -10.34 4.11 2.75
CA ILE A 164 -10.55 4.82 4.02
C ILE A 164 -11.61 4.09 4.83
N SER A 165 -11.15 3.19 5.70
CA SER A 165 -12.00 2.40 6.58
C SER A 165 -11.25 2.06 7.88
N PRO A 166 -11.87 2.16 9.05
CA PRO A 166 -11.23 1.77 10.32
C PRO A 166 -10.71 0.33 10.30
N ALA A 167 -11.45 -0.60 9.67
CA ALA A 167 -11.06 -1.99 9.55
C ALA A 167 -9.81 -2.17 8.67
N LEU A 168 -9.80 -1.57 7.49
CA LEU A 168 -8.64 -1.57 6.59
C LEU A 168 -7.42 -0.90 7.26
N TYR A 169 -7.63 0.23 7.91
CA TYR A 169 -6.56 0.95 8.60
C TYR A 169 -5.94 0.12 9.72
N TRP A 170 -6.76 -0.56 10.53
CA TRP A 170 -6.26 -1.45 11.56
C TRP A 170 -5.39 -2.57 10.98
N VAL A 171 -5.88 -3.27 9.97
CA VAL A 171 -5.16 -4.38 9.34
C VAL A 171 -3.87 -3.91 8.68
N MET A 172 -3.91 -2.79 7.95
CA MET A 172 -2.79 -2.33 7.12
C MET A 172 -1.76 -1.44 7.85
N THR A 173 -1.93 -1.20 9.15
CA THR A 173 -0.91 -0.52 9.97
C THR A 173 -0.06 -1.47 10.80
N GLY A 174 -0.38 -2.76 10.83
CA GLY A 174 0.36 -3.74 11.62
C GLY A 174 1.39 -4.51 10.82
N ASP A 175 2.16 -5.31 11.53
CA ASP A 175 3.28 -6.07 11.01
C ASP A 175 3.39 -7.42 11.74
N ASP A 176 2.33 -8.23 11.66
CA ASP A 176 2.29 -9.55 12.30
C ASP A 176 3.07 -10.60 11.48
N PHE A 177 3.29 -10.34 10.21
CA PHE A 177 4.07 -11.19 9.31
C PHE A 177 4.59 -10.43 8.10
N SER A 178 5.67 -10.94 7.52
CA SER A 178 6.28 -10.44 6.30
C SER A 178 5.53 -10.91 5.06
N LEU A 179 5.35 -10.04 4.05
CA LEU A 179 4.83 -10.39 2.72
C LEU A 179 5.83 -11.16 1.85
N ASP A 180 7.01 -11.48 2.36
CA ASP A 180 7.93 -12.44 1.72
C ASP A 180 7.34 -13.87 1.79
N ILE A 181 6.35 -14.12 0.93
CA ILE A 181 5.54 -15.35 0.93
C ILE A 181 6.36 -16.55 0.47
N ASN A 182 7.35 -16.33 -0.40
CA ASN A 182 8.15 -17.40 -1.00
C ASN A 182 9.40 -17.76 -0.18
N ASN A 183 9.53 -17.29 1.05
CA ASN A 183 10.70 -17.56 1.88
C ASN A 183 10.70 -19.02 2.42
N PRO A 184 11.61 -19.88 1.95
CA PRO A 184 11.66 -21.27 2.39
C PRO A 184 12.12 -21.44 3.84
N LYS A 185 12.74 -20.40 4.43
CA LYS A 185 13.17 -20.38 5.83
C LYS A 185 12.03 -20.03 6.79
N GLU A 186 11.03 -19.33 6.27
CA GLU A 186 9.81 -18.94 6.97
C GLU A 186 8.56 -19.25 6.14
N PRO A 187 8.29 -20.56 5.87
CA PRO A 187 7.13 -20.90 5.06
C PRO A 187 5.86 -20.47 5.75
N LYS A 188 4.94 -19.94 4.96
CA LYS A 188 3.67 -19.42 5.47
C LYS A 188 2.52 -19.73 4.52
N ILE A 189 1.35 -19.95 5.09
CA ILE A 189 0.10 -20.03 4.36
C ILE A 189 -0.64 -18.74 4.68
N LEU A 190 -0.87 -17.92 3.67
CA LEU A 190 -1.63 -16.68 3.79
C LEU A 190 -3.00 -16.87 3.18
N VAL A 191 -4.02 -16.65 3.98
CA VAL A 191 -5.41 -16.59 3.55
C VAL A 191 -5.89 -15.15 3.54
N VAL A 192 -6.51 -14.75 2.46
CA VAL A 192 -7.28 -13.49 2.39
C VAL A 192 -8.74 -13.87 2.30
N GLY A 193 -9.46 -13.65 3.38
CA GLY A 193 -10.89 -13.93 3.49
C GLY A 193 -11.72 -12.79 2.92
N ASN A 194 -12.81 -13.13 2.27
CA ASN A 194 -13.81 -12.20 1.79
C ASN A 194 -15.19 -12.82 1.91
N ASN A 195 -16.13 -12.05 2.43
CA ASN A 195 -17.55 -12.40 2.35
C ASN A 195 -18.18 -11.61 1.21
N PRO A 196 -18.92 -12.26 0.31
CA PRO A 196 -19.59 -11.63 -0.81
C PRO A 196 -20.71 -10.69 -0.39
#